data_49d8f3a1274c7fcb5c27e7ec455aeab3
#
_entry.id   49d8f3a1274c7fcb5c27e7ec455aeab3
#
_cell.length_a   1.000
_cell.length_b   1.000
_cell.length_c   1.000
_cell.angle_alpha   90.00
_cell.angle_beta   90.00
_cell.angle_gamma   90.00
#
_symmetry.space_group_name_H-M   'P 1'
#
loop_
_entity.id
_entity.type
_entity.pdbx_description
1 polymer ?
#
loop_
_entity_poly.entity_id
_entity_poly.type
_entity_poly.pdbx_seq_one_letter_code
_entity_poly.pdbx_strand_id
1 'polypeptide(L)'
;PLWNRQYIEEVQIFATETIDCNGRAQYYDQAGAVRDMLQNHMLQILALIAMEPPCRMSATEIRREKTKVLAATRLGKKLICGQYEGYRSEEGVDPNSGTPTFVAGDIYIDNWRWTGVPFHFMTGKEMPYGCVEVVIKLKETPLKLYEGEVKDRIVIRLQPNPHLDIRMDIKAPGLGDDLEVATLTHSYPQDRAVDGYEKLLHDAIEGD
;
A
#
# COMPACT_ATOMS: atom_id res chain seq x y z
N PRO A 1 13.38 14.01 -6.44
CA PRO A 1 12.70 14.82 -7.45
C PRO A 1 11.58 14.11 -8.19
N LEU A 2 11.62 12.74 -8.39
CA LEU A 2 10.57 11.98 -9.09
C LEU A 2 9.30 11.75 -8.22
N TRP A 3 9.39 11.89 -6.90
CA TRP A 3 8.38 11.51 -5.92
C TRP A 3 7.33 12.61 -5.70
N ASN A 4 6.57 12.91 -6.76
CA ASN A 4 5.54 13.95 -6.74
C ASN A 4 4.57 13.83 -7.93
N ARG A 5 3.50 14.63 -7.92
CA ARG A 5 2.45 14.69 -8.93
C ARG A 5 2.90 15.00 -10.37
N GLN A 6 4.12 15.47 -10.58
CA GLN A 6 4.62 15.73 -11.95
C GLN A 6 4.96 14.44 -12.67
N TYR A 7 5.45 13.43 -11.93
CA TYR A 7 5.94 12.16 -12.48
C TYR A 7 5.09 10.95 -12.09
N ILE A 8 4.39 11.00 -10.95
CA ILE A 8 3.55 9.91 -10.48
C ILE A 8 2.12 10.11 -10.97
N GLU A 9 1.57 9.08 -11.60
CA GLU A 9 0.19 9.04 -12.08
C GLU A 9 -0.76 8.61 -10.96
N GLU A 10 -0.44 7.50 -10.31
CA GLU A 10 -1.22 6.92 -9.21
C GLU A 10 -0.35 6.11 -8.26
N VAL A 11 -0.84 5.90 -7.06
CA VAL A 11 -0.26 4.99 -6.08
C VAL A 11 -1.32 3.97 -5.68
N GLN A 12 -0.94 2.69 -5.65
CA GLN A 12 -1.83 1.61 -5.20
C GLN A 12 -1.24 0.97 -3.95
N ILE A 13 -2.05 0.79 -2.91
CA ILE A 13 -1.66 0.19 -1.63
C ILE A 13 -2.54 -1.03 -1.40
N PHE A 14 -1.92 -2.19 -1.32
CA PHE A 14 -2.58 -3.47 -1.05
C PHE A 14 -2.16 -3.99 0.31
N ALA A 15 -3.14 -4.47 1.09
CA ALA A 15 -2.92 -5.19 2.34
C ALA A 15 -3.96 -6.30 2.43
N THR A 16 -3.69 -7.44 1.79
CA THR A 16 -4.62 -8.56 1.63
C THR A 16 -4.15 -9.77 2.42
N GLU A 17 -5.10 -10.55 2.93
CA GLU A 17 -4.87 -11.78 3.70
C GLU A 17 -5.64 -12.94 3.08
N THR A 18 -5.02 -14.13 3.04
CA THR A 18 -5.67 -15.37 2.54
C THR A 18 -6.47 -16.10 3.62
N ILE A 19 -6.37 -15.64 4.88
CA ILE A 19 -7.04 -16.23 6.03
C ILE A 19 -8.34 -15.49 6.33
N ASP A 20 -9.26 -16.18 6.98
CA ASP A 20 -10.49 -15.66 7.59
C ASP A 20 -10.20 -14.84 8.87
N CYS A 21 -11.18 -14.69 9.73
CA CYS A 21 -11.00 -14.02 11.02
C CYS A 21 -10.24 -14.86 12.07
N ASN A 22 -9.90 -16.13 11.75
CA ASN A 22 -9.04 -17.01 12.54
C ASN A 22 -9.37 -17.04 14.03
N GLY A 23 -10.63 -17.32 14.37
CA GLY A 23 -11.11 -17.40 15.75
C GLY A 23 -11.27 -16.05 16.48
N ARG A 24 -11.03 -14.92 15.80
CA ARG A 24 -11.22 -13.56 16.33
C ARG A 24 -12.43 -12.86 15.72
N ALA A 25 -13.38 -13.63 15.18
CA ALA A 25 -14.52 -13.10 14.45
C ALA A 25 -15.37 -12.13 15.30
N GLN A 26 -15.57 -12.41 16.59
CA GLN A 26 -16.29 -11.52 17.51
C GLN A 26 -15.62 -10.13 17.65
N TYR A 27 -14.28 -10.09 17.76
CA TYR A 27 -13.54 -8.83 17.78
C TYR A 27 -13.63 -8.12 16.43
N TYR A 28 -13.44 -8.89 15.35
CA TYR A 28 -13.42 -8.36 14.00
C TYR A 28 -14.78 -7.80 13.58
N ASP A 29 -15.88 -8.39 14.06
CA ASP A 29 -17.24 -7.91 13.78
C ASP A 29 -17.51 -6.49 14.36
N GLN A 30 -16.78 -6.12 15.40
CA GLN A 30 -16.82 -4.77 15.96
C GLN A 30 -15.88 -3.79 15.26
N ALA A 31 -14.72 -4.25 14.80
CA ALA A 31 -13.69 -3.40 14.17
C ALA A 31 -13.89 -3.26 12.66
N GLY A 32 -14.01 -4.38 11.94
CA GLY A 32 -14.08 -4.46 10.50
C GLY A 32 -12.80 -4.02 9.78
N ALA A 33 -12.77 -4.27 8.47
CA ALA A 33 -11.61 -3.94 7.63
C ALA A 33 -11.23 -2.45 7.66
N VAL A 34 -12.19 -1.56 7.90
CA VAL A 34 -11.93 -0.10 7.93
C VAL A 34 -11.08 0.29 9.13
N ARG A 35 -11.45 -0.14 10.34
CA ARG A 35 -10.71 0.25 11.56
C ARG A 35 -9.44 -0.57 11.71
N ASP A 36 -9.52 -1.89 11.48
CA ASP A 36 -8.40 -2.79 11.69
C ASP A 36 -7.29 -2.58 10.65
N MET A 37 -7.62 -2.52 9.38
CA MET A 37 -6.65 -2.47 8.31
C MET A 37 -6.45 -1.06 7.72
N LEU A 38 -7.51 -0.39 7.29
CA LEU A 38 -7.35 0.89 6.62
C LEU A 38 -6.83 1.95 7.59
N GLN A 39 -7.54 2.19 8.69
CA GLN A 39 -7.24 3.26 9.64
C GLN A 39 -5.93 3.01 10.40
N ASN A 40 -5.61 1.78 10.71
CA ASN A 40 -4.42 1.42 11.47
C ASN A 40 -3.19 1.22 10.58
N HIS A 41 -3.23 0.21 9.69
CA HIS A 41 -2.06 -0.22 8.92
C HIS A 41 -1.85 0.58 7.63
N MET A 42 -2.88 0.72 6.80
CA MET A 42 -2.70 1.30 5.47
C MET A 42 -2.44 2.80 5.50
N LEU A 43 -3.06 3.54 6.44
CA LEU A 43 -2.75 4.97 6.61
C LEU A 43 -1.32 5.20 7.09
N GLN A 44 -0.69 4.27 7.80
CA GLN A 44 0.72 4.35 8.15
C GLN A 44 1.61 4.21 6.90
N ILE A 45 1.31 3.24 6.04
CA ILE A 45 2.02 3.03 4.77
C ILE A 45 1.85 4.26 3.87
N LEU A 46 0.61 4.74 3.70
CA LEU A 46 0.32 5.94 2.94
C LEU A 46 1.10 7.15 3.45
N ALA A 47 1.12 7.37 4.76
CA ALA A 47 1.84 8.49 5.34
C ALA A 47 3.35 8.40 5.10
N LEU A 48 3.96 7.21 5.22
CA LEU A 48 5.38 7.00 4.95
C LEU A 48 5.73 7.22 3.47
N ILE A 49 4.87 6.76 2.55
CA ILE A 49 5.07 6.93 1.11
C ILE A 49 4.93 8.41 0.71
N ALA A 50 4.01 9.13 1.34
CA ALA A 50 3.62 10.47 0.91
C ALA A 50 4.27 11.63 1.67
N MET A 51 4.93 11.36 2.81
CA MET A 51 5.53 12.41 3.63
C MET A 51 6.71 13.09 2.94
N GLU A 52 7.01 14.33 3.35
CA GLU A 52 8.28 14.96 3.03
C GLU A 52 9.43 14.28 3.80
N PRO A 53 10.65 14.29 3.26
CA PRO A 53 11.81 13.85 4.02
C PRO A 53 11.91 14.65 5.33
N PRO A 54 11.99 13.97 6.49
CA PRO A 54 12.15 14.67 7.76
C PRO A 54 13.52 15.38 7.81
N CYS A 55 13.60 16.49 8.50
CA CYS A 55 14.87 17.24 8.64
C CYS A 55 15.92 16.46 9.46
N ARG A 56 15.49 15.49 10.27
CA ARG A 56 16.33 14.55 11.04
C ARG A 56 15.61 13.21 11.14
N MET A 57 16.38 12.12 11.16
CA MET A 57 15.87 10.77 11.39
C MET A 57 15.59 10.55 12.87
N SER A 58 14.53 11.17 13.36
CA SER A 58 14.02 10.99 14.72
C SER A 58 12.52 10.71 14.71
N ALA A 59 12.03 9.97 15.70
CA ALA A 59 10.63 9.60 15.83
C ALA A 59 9.71 10.85 15.79
N THR A 60 10.10 11.93 16.45
CA THR A 60 9.34 13.19 16.50
C THR A 60 9.21 13.83 15.11
N GLU A 61 10.30 13.93 14.34
CA GLU A 61 10.27 14.55 13.02
C GLU A 61 9.51 13.68 12.00
N ILE A 62 9.72 12.36 12.03
CA ILE A 62 8.95 11.43 11.20
C ILE A 62 7.45 11.55 11.51
N ARG A 63 7.07 11.56 12.78
CA ARG A 63 5.66 11.72 13.21
C ARG A 63 5.08 13.05 12.75
N ARG A 64 5.86 14.13 12.81
CA ARG A 64 5.44 15.46 12.34
C ARG A 64 5.13 15.44 10.83
N GLU A 65 6.00 14.87 10.01
CA GLU A 65 5.78 14.79 8.56
C GLU A 65 4.58 13.88 8.21
N LYS A 66 4.43 12.73 8.86
CA LYS A 66 3.25 11.86 8.73
C LYS A 66 1.95 12.59 9.07
N THR A 67 1.94 13.37 10.14
CA THR A 67 0.77 14.15 10.57
C THR A 67 0.34 15.17 9.52
N LYS A 68 1.29 15.85 8.85
CA LYS A 68 0.98 16.79 7.76
C LYS A 68 0.28 16.10 6.60
N VAL A 69 0.73 14.90 6.21
CA VAL A 69 0.08 14.11 5.16
C VAL A 69 -1.35 13.74 5.57
N LEU A 70 -1.50 13.15 6.77
CA LEU A 70 -2.81 12.71 7.25
C LEU A 70 -3.81 13.87 7.39
N ALA A 71 -3.35 15.04 7.83
CA ALA A 71 -4.19 16.24 7.92
C ALA A 71 -4.66 16.77 6.55
N ALA A 72 -3.91 16.50 5.48
CA ALA A 72 -4.26 16.87 4.11
C ALA A 72 -5.03 15.75 3.37
N THR A 73 -5.28 14.61 4.02
CA THR A 73 -5.88 13.42 3.42
C THR A 73 -7.41 13.53 3.43
N ARG A 74 -8.03 13.15 2.32
CA ARG A 74 -9.48 12.95 2.20
C ARG A 74 -9.82 11.68 1.46
N LEU A 75 -10.94 11.06 1.81
CA LEU A 75 -11.48 9.92 1.07
C LEU A 75 -12.06 10.36 -0.28
N GLY A 76 -11.94 9.49 -1.26
CA GLY A 76 -12.63 9.62 -2.53
C GLY A 76 -14.15 9.40 -2.39
N LYS A 77 -14.87 9.63 -3.48
CA LYS A 77 -16.34 9.54 -3.49
C LYS A 77 -16.88 8.10 -3.47
N LYS A 78 -16.06 7.12 -3.85
CA LYS A 78 -16.44 5.72 -3.95
C LYS A 78 -15.67 4.91 -2.92
N LEU A 79 -16.41 4.18 -2.10
CA LEU A 79 -15.92 3.16 -1.20
C LEU A 79 -16.68 1.87 -1.50
N ILE A 80 -15.94 0.81 -1.80
CA ILE A 80 -16.49 -0.53 -2.07
C ILE A 80 -16.26 -1.35 -0.82
N CYS A 81 -17.34 -1.88 -0.26
CA CYS A 81 -17.31 -2.76 0.91
C CYS A 81 -17.91 -4.11 0.56
N GLY A 82 -17.39 -5.17 1.15
CA GLY A 82 -17.88 -6.53 0.97
C GLY A 82 -17.58 -7.42 2.16
N GLN A 83 -18.14 -8.61 2.13
CA GLN A 83 -17.84 -9.68 3.08
C GLN A 83 -17.45 -10.92 2.27
N TYR A 84 -16.52 -11.72 2.77
CA TYR A 84 -16.25 -13.01 2.18
C TYR A 84 -17.41 -14.00 2.44
N GLU A 85 -17.51 -15.02 1.61
CA GLU A 85 -18.53 -16.04 1.74
C GLU A 85 -18.37 -16.82 3.07
N GLY A 86 -19.46 -17.00 3.81
CA GLY A 86 -19.43 -17.68 5.10
C GLY A 86 -19.14 -16.80 6.32
N TYR A 87 -18.73 -15.53 6.16
CA TYR A 87 -18.39 -14.65 7.29
C TYR A 87 -19.47 -14.62 8.38
N ARG A 88 -20.77 -14.50 8.00
CA ARG A 88 -21.89 -14.45 8.96
C ARG A 88 -22.19 -15.79 9.65
N SER A 89 -21.55 -16.86 9.20
CA SER A 89 -21.68 -18.19 9.81
C SER A 89 -20.56 -18.50 10.79
N GLU A 90 -19.59 -17.58 10.93
CA GLU A 90 -18.51 -17.74 11.90
C GLU A 90 -19.00 -17.55 13.34
N GLU A 91 -18.39 -18.30 14.24
CA GLU A 91 -18.70 -18.21 15.68
C GLU A 91 -18.40 -16.80 16.21
N GLY A 92 -19.40 -16.18 16.84
CA GLY A 92 -19.26 -14.83 17.43
C GLY A 92 -19.57 -13.68 16.47
N VAL A 93 -19.97 -13.95 15.23
CA VAL A 93 -20.47 -12.94 14.28
C VAL A 93 -21.99 -12.85 14.36
N ASP A 94 -22.54 -11.63 14.35
CA ASP A 94 -23.99 -11.44 14.23
C ASP A 94 -24.44 -11.95 12.84
N PRO A 95 -25.45 -12.84 12.75
CA PRO A 95 -25.98 -13.32 11.47
C PRO A 95 -26.45 -12.21 10.52
N ASN A 96 -26.78 -11.02 11.07
CA ASN A 96 -27.17 -9.84 10.31
C ASN A 96 -26.04 -8.81 10.18
N SER A 97 -24.82 -9.16 10.55
CA SER A 97 -23.69 -8.24 10.51
C SER A 97 -23.50 -7.61 9.12
N GLY A 98 -23.34 -6.29 9.11
CA GLY A 98 -22.94 -5.50 7.96
C GLY A 98 -21.45 -5.11 7.97
N THR A 99 -20.67 -5.65 8.91
CA THR A 99 -19.26 -5.32 9.07
C THR A 99 -18.43 -5.78 7.86
N PRO A 100 -17.73 -4.88 7.16
CA PRO A 100 -16.99 -5.25 5.98
C PRO A 100 -15.72 -6.05 6.32
N THR A 101 -15.51 -7.15 5.61
CA THR A 101 -14.25 -7.92 5.62
C THR A 101 -13.35 -7.57 4.42
N PHE A 102 -13.89 -6.79 3.48
CA PHE A 102 -13.21 -6.24 2.32
C PHE A 102 -13.56 -4.76 2.18
N VAL A 103 -12.56 -3.94 1.90
CA VAL A 103 -12.73 -2.51 1.58
C VAL A 103 -11.76 -2.11 0.51
N ALA A 104 -12.24 -1.41 -0.51
CA ALA A 104 -11.42 -0.77 -1.53
C ALA A 104 -11.95 0.64 -1.84
N GLY A 105 -11.05 1.53 -2.20
CA GLY A 105 -11.44 2.91 -2.53
C GLY A 105 -10.25 3.78 -2.85
N ASP A 106 -10.51 5.09 -2.91
CA ASP A 106 -9.52 6.09 -3.26
C ASP A 106 -9.29 7.06 -2.10
N ILE A 107 -8.05 7.47 -1.94
CA ILE A 107 -7.62 8.52 -1.04
C ILE A 107 -6.92 9.59 -1.87
N TYR A 108 -7.13 10.85 -1.52
CA TYR A 108 -6.45 11.99 -2.11
C TYR A 108 -5.74 12.81 -1.03
N ILE A 109 -4.61 13.41 -1.38
CA ILE A 109 -3.82 14.23 -0.47
C ILE A 109 -3.75 15.64 -1.08
N ASP A 110 -4.43 16.59 -0.43
CA ASP A 110 -4.59 17.94 -0.92
C ASP A 110 -3.41 18.83 -0.49
N ASN A 111 -2.23 18.54 -1.05
CA ASN A 111 -1.01 19.34 -0.89
C ASN A 111 -0.29 19.52 -2.23
N TRP A 112 0.75 20.37 -2.25
CA TRP A 112 1.49 20.70 -3.49
C TRP A 112 2.15 19.49 -4.16
N ARG A 113 2.58 18.50 -3.36
CA ARG A 113 3.26 17.30 -3.86
C ARG A 113 2.30 16.34 -4.54
N TRP A 114 1.08 16.17 -4.01
CA TRP A 114 0.20 15.06 -4.35
C TRP A 114 -1.15 15.46 -4.95
N THR A 115 -1.51 16.75 -4.94
CA THR A 115 -2.79 17.20 -5.52
C THR A 115 -3.01 16.61 -6.91
N GLY A 116 -4.14 15.90 -7.07
CA GLY A 116 -4.55 15.26 -8.32
C GLY A 116 -4.05 13.82 -8.50
N VAL A 117 -3.14 13.31 -7.66
CA VAL A 117 -2.70 11.91 -7.68
C VAL A 117 -3.66 11.07 -6.83
N PRO A 118 -4.34 10.06 -7.39
CA PRO A 118 -5.13 9.11 -6.61
C PRO A 118 -4.23 8.12 -5.90
N PHE A 119 -4.56 7.83 -4.65
CA PHE A 119 -4.02 6.73 -3.86
C PHE A 119 -5.13 5.68 -3.74
N HIS A 120 -5.05 4.64 -4.55
CA HIS A 120 -5.97 3.52 -4.49
C HIS A 120 -5.58 2.60 -3.35
N PHE A 121 -6.54 2.13 -2.58
CA PHE A 121 -6.28 1.16 -1.53
C PHE A 121 -7.23 -0.03 -1.63
N MET A 122 -6.74 -1.20 -1.25
CA MET A 122 -7.52 -2.42 -1.17
C MET A 122 -7.03 -3.28 -0.01
N THR A 123 -7.95 -3.69 0.84
CA THR A 123 -7.71 -4.64 1.92
C THR A 123 -8.86 -5.64 2.03
N GLY A 124 -8.57 -6.84 2.43
CA GLY A 124 -9.60 -7.87 2.64
C GLY A 124 -9.03 -9.16 3.18
N LYS A 125 -9.90 -9.93 3.81
CA LYS A 125 -9.67 -11.29 4.25
C LYS A 125 -10.22 -12.30 3.24
N GLU A 126 -9.74 -13.53 3.29
CA GLU A 126 -10.05 -14.59 2.31
C GLU A 126 -9.79 -14.18 0.85
N MET A 127 -8.75 -13.39 0.63
CA MET A 127 -8.35 -13.01 -0.71
C MET A 127 -7.54 -14.14 -1.39
N PRO A 128 -7.55 -14.20 -2.72
CA PRO A 128 -6.81 -15.26 -3.46
C PRO A 128 -5.31 -15.30 -3.15
N TYR A 129 -4.74 -14.18 -2.70
CA TYR A 129 -3.35 -14.09 -2.28
C TYR A 129 -3.20 -13.02 -1.19
N GLY A 130 -2.27 -13.28 -0.25
CA GLY A 130 -1.93 -12.35 0.82
C GLY A 130 -0.70 -11.54 0.45
N CYS A 131 -0.78 -10.22 0.60
CA CYS A 131 0.38 -9.34 0.43
C CYS A 131 0.19 -8.00 1.12
N VAL A 132 1.32 -7.38 1.47
CA VAL A 132 1.40 -5.95 1.75
C VAL A 132 2.33 -5.34 0.71
N GLU A 133 1.77 -4.55 -0.20
CA GLU A 133 2.48 -4.05 -1.36
C GLU A 133 2.05 -2.63 -1.72
N VAL A 134 3.00 -1.83 -2.19
CA VAL A 134 2.75 -0.52 -2.79
C VAL A 134 3.21 -0.53 -4.23
N VAL A 135 2.33 -0.17 -5.15
CA VAL A 135 2.65 0.00 -6.58
C VAL A 135 2.53 1.48 -6.92
N ILE A 136 3.61 2.05 -7.43
CA ILE A 136 3.69 3.45 -7.84
C ILE A 136 3.83 3.47 -9.36
N LYS A 137 2.79 3.94 -10.04
CA LYS A 137 2.81 4.08 -11.50
C LYS A 137 3.30 5.45 -11.89
N LEU A 138 4.25 5.49 -12.80
CA LEU A 138 4.74 6.71 -13.38
C LEU A 138 3.81 7.17 -14.51
N LYS A 139 3.80 8.47 -14.76
CA LYS A 139 3.06 9.03 -15.90
C LYS A 139 3.67 8.55 -17.20
N GLU A 140 2.83 8.41 -18.19
CA GLU A 140 3.25 8.13 -19.56
C GLU A 140 4.19 9.23 -20.08
N THR A 141 5.08 8.85 -20.98
CA THR A 141 5.93 9.80 -21.69
C THR A 141 5.05 10.74 -22.54
N PRO A 142 5.38 12.03 -22.64
CA PRO A 142 4.58 12.97 -23.41
C PRO A 142 4.57 12.68 -24.92
N LEU A 143 5.54 11.91 -25.41
CA LEU A 143 5.65 11.49 -26.80
C LEU A 143 5.70 9.96 -26.85
N LYS A 144 4.69 9.36 -27.48
CA LYS A 144 4.63 7.91 -27.73
C LYS A 144 5.36 7.60 -29.04
N LEU A 145 6.55 7.03 -28.94
CA LEU A 145 7.37 6.62 -30.08
C LEU A 145 7.14 5.16 -30.47
N TYR A 146 6.62 4.36 -29.54
CA TYR A 146 6.41 2.93 -29.71
C TYR A 146 4.96 2.56 -29.37
N GLU A 147 4.42 1.54 -30.04
CA GLU A 147 3.13 0.96 -29.69
C GLU A 147 3.29 -0.09 -28.59
N GLY A 148 2.30 -0.22 -27.69
CA GLY A 148 2.28 -1.27 -26.66
C GLY A 148 2.99 -0.92 -25.36
N GLU A 149 3.21 0.34 -25.05
CA GLU A 149 3.79 0.79 -23.78
C GLU A 149 3.06 0.17 -22.57
N VAL A 150 3.83 -0.49 -21.71
CA VAL A 150 3.43 -0.83 -20.34
C VAL A 150 3.93 0.29 -19.45
N LYS A 151 3.06 0.87 -18.64
CA LYS A 151 3.45 2.00 -17.77
C LYS A 151 4.57 1.61 -16.83
N ASP A 152 5.60 2.41 -16.79
CA ASP A 152 6.71 2.30 -15.85
C ASP A 152 6.19 2.34 -14.41
N ARG A 153 6.73 1.47 -13.56
CA ARG A 153 6.26 1.36 -12.18
C ARG A 153 7.34 0.95 -11.21
N ILE A 154 7.18 1.40 -9.98
CA ILE A 154 7.98 0.96 -8.84
C ILE A 154 7.05 0.12 -7.96
N VAL A 155 7.49 -1.10 -7.60
CA VAL A 155 6.77 -2.01 -6.72
C VAL A 155 7.58 -2.17 -5.44
N ILE A 156 6.98 -1.85 -4.31
CA ILE A 156 7.57 -2.02 -2.98
C ILE A 156 6.74 -3.09 -2.28
N ARG A 157 7.26 -4.31 -2.21
CA ARG A 157 6.63 -5.38 -1.45
C ARG A 157 7.20 -5.44 -0.05
N LEU A 158 6.31 -5.37 0.94
CA LEU A 158 6.67 -5.47 2.35
C LEU A 158 6.51 -6.91 2.86
N GLN A 159 5.46 -7.63 2.39
CA GLN A 159 5.15 -9.02 2.76
C GLN A 159 4.40 -9.72 1.63
N PRO A 160 4.59 -11.03 1.44
CA PRO A 160 5.74 -11.84 1.83
C PRO A 160 6.95 -11.52 0.94
N ASN A 161 8.15 -11.94 1.35
CA ASN A 161 9.36 -11.79 0.57
C ASN A 161 9.65 -10.33 0.19
N PRO A 162 10.08 -9.48 1.15
CA PRO A 162 10.31 -8.07 0.92
C PRO A 162 11.26 -7.81 -0.25
N HIS A 163 10.84 -6.97 -1.20
CA HIS A 163 11.66 -6.58 -2.35
C HIS A 163 11.21 -5.25 -2.94
N LEU A 164 12.10 -4.65 -3.70
CA LEU A 164 11.87 -3.48 -4.52
C LEU A 164 12.08 -3.84 -5.98
N ASP A 165 11.06 -3.66 -6.81
CA ASP A 165 11.15 -3.76 -8.26
C ASP A 165 11.03 -2.39 -8.91
N ILE A 166 11.87 -2.14 -9.92
CA ILE A 166 11.69 -1.04 -10.87
C ILE A 166 11.45 -1.69 -12.23
N ARG A 167 10.28 -1.48 -12.79
CA ARG A 167 9.87 -2.02 -14.09
C ARG A 167 9.75 -0.89 -15.09
N MET A 168 10.46 -1.05 -16.21
CA MET A 168 10.54 -0.06 -17.27
C MET A 168 10.43 -0.74 -18.63
N ASP A 169 9.81 -0.07 -19.57
CA ASP A 169 9.84 -0.49 -20.96
C ASP A 169 11.20 -0.17 -21.57
N ILE A 170 11.77 -1.16 -22.23
CA ILE A 170 13.00 -1.02 -23.00
C ILE A 170 12.77 -1.54 -24.41
N LYS A 171 13.53 -1.03 -25.37
CA LYS A 171 13.52 -1.56 -26.73
C LYS A 171 14.08 -2.98 -26.73
N ALA A 172 13.31 -3.93 -27.28
CA ALA A 172 13.78 -5.31 -27.46
C ALA A 172 14.99 -5.35 -28.42
N PRO A 173 15.95 -6.27 -28.22
CA PRO A 173 17.04 -6.49 -29.15
C PRO A 173 16.52 -6.86 -30.54
N GLY A 174 17.15 -6.33 -31.58
CA GLY A 174 16.80 -6.64 -32.97
C GLY A 174 16.54 -5.38 -33.81
N LEU A 175 16.08 -5.61 -35.06
CA LEU A 175 15.81 -4.54 -36.05
C LEU A 175 14.40 -3.95 -35.95
N GLY A 176 13.48 -4.60 -35.22
CA GLY A 176 12.12 -4.12 -35.01
C GLY A 176 12.04 -3.06 -33.92
N ASP A 177 10.84 -2.50 -33.75
CA ASP A 177 10.52 -1.47 -32.75
C ASP A 177 9.73 -2.04 -31.56
N ASP A 178 9.84 -3.36 -31.32
CA ASP A 178 9.16 -4.03 -30.23
C ASP A 178 9.73 -3.59 -28.87
N LEU A 179 8.83 -3.50 -27.87
CA LEU A 179 9.19 -3.22 -26.48
C LEU A 179 9.18 -4.51 -25.65
N GLU A 180 10.04 -4.55 -24.65
CA GLU A 180 10.01 -5.56 -23.58
C GLU A 180 10.12 -4.89 -22.22
N VAL A 181 9.58 -5.54 -21.18
CA VAL A 181 9.65 -5.03 -19.82
C VAL A 181 10.93 -5.47 -19.13
N ALA A 182 11.82 -4.53 -18.84
CA ALA A 182 12.94 -4.76 -17.95
C ALA A 182 12.52 -4.63 -16.49
N THR A 183 12.96 -5.55 -15.64
CA THR A 183 12.73 -5.50 -14.19
C THR A 183 14.06 -5.50 -13.46
N LEU A 184 14.30 -4.46 -12.67
CA LEU A 184 15.42 -4.37 -11.74
C LEU A 184 14.90 -4.71 -10.35
N THR A 185 15.35 -5.84 -9.79
CA THR A 185 14.88 -6.32 -8.48
C THR A 185 15.97 -6.23 -7.44
N HIS A 186 15.64 -5.65 -6.27
CA HIS A 186 16.43 -5.77 -5.06
C HIS A 186 15.62 -6.52 -4.00
N SER A 187 16.09 -7.70 -3.61
CA SER A 187 15.45 -8.52 -2.56
C SER A 187 16.19 -8.33 -1.23
N TYR A 188 15.43 -8.17 -0.16
CA TYR A 188 15.99 -8.08 1.19
C TYR A 188 16.21 -9.50 1.75
N PRO A 189 17.41 -9.82 2.24
CA PRO A 189 17.67 -11.11 2.87
C PRO A 189 16.77 -11.31 4.10
N GLN A 190 16.11 -12.47 4.18
CA GLN A 190 15.20 -12.79 5.29
C GLN A 190 15.93 -12.95 6.62
N ASP A 191 17.18 -13.37 6.60
CA ASP A 191 18.05 -13.51 7.77
C ASP A 191 18.45 -12.19 8.44
N ARG A 192 18.22 -11.07 7.77
CA ARG A 192 18.43 -9.71 8.30
C ARG A 192 17.14 -8.98 8.66
N ALA A 193 16.00 -9.63 8.47
CA ALA A 193 14.72 -9.06 8.90
C ALA A 193 14.63 -9.17 10.43
N VAL A 194 14.77 -8.05 11.12
CA VAL A 194 14.51 -7.96 12.56
C VAL A 194 13.01 -8.15 12.77
N ASP A 195 12.64 -9.09 13.66
CA ASP A 195 11.24 -9.26 14.04
C ASP A 195 10.71 -7.92 14.63
N GLY A 196 9.50 -7.54 14.24
CA GLY A 196 8.88 -6.32 14.72
C GLY A 196 8.79 -6.26 16.26
N TYR A 197 8.59 -7.41 16.92
CA TYR A 197 8.60 -7.52 18.39
C TYR A 197 9.99 -7.32 18.98
N GLU A 198 11.04 -7.85 18.35
CA GLU A 198 12.42 -7.64 18.78
C GLU A 198 12.78 -6.17 18.77
N LYS A 199 12.42 -5.47 17.68
CA LYS A 199 12.63 -4.03 17.57
C LYS A 199 11.85 -3.24 18.63
N LEU A 200 10.58 -3.56 18.84
CA LEU A 200 9.75 -2.89 19.83
C LEU A 200 10.29 -3.07 21.26
N LEU A 201 10.78 -4.27 21.58
CA LEU A 201 11.40 -4.55 22.89
C LEU A 201 12.70 -3.76 23.05
N HIS A 202 13.52 -3.71 22.02
CA HIS A 202 14.76 -2.93 22.01
C HIS A 202 14.48 -1.43 22.23
N ASP A 203 13.55 -0.86 21.44
CA ASP A 203 13.16 0.55 21.54
C ASP A 203 12.58 0.86 22.94
N ALA A 204 11.76 -0.04 23.52
CA ALA A 204 11.23 0.11 24.88
C ALA A 204 12.31 0.06 25.99
N ILE A 205 13.36 -0.75 25.80
CA ILE A 205 14.49 -0.83 26.74
C ILE A 205 15.36 0.43 26.66
N GLU A 206 15.55 0.97 25.45
CA GLU A 206 16.36 2.18 25.25
C GLU A 206 15.58 3.48 25.55
N GLY A 207 14.27 3.42 25.73
CA GLY A 207 13.42 4.55 26.09
C GLY A 207 13.08 5.47 24.90
N ASP A 208 13.04 4.93 23.67
CA ASP A 208 12.66 5.64 22.45
C ASP A 208 11.16 5.39 22.10
#